data_844734b7bbbef6a9e2366e95b3318c89
#
_entry.id   844734b7bbbef6a9e2366e95b3318c89
#
_cell.length_a   1.000
_cell.length_b   1.000
_cell.length_c   1.000
_cell.angle_alpha   90.00
_cell.angle_beta   90.00
_cell.angle_gamma   90.00
#
_symmetry.space_group_name_H-M   'P 1'
#
loop_
_entity.id
_entity.type
_entity.pdbx_description
1 polymer ?
#
loop_
_entity_poly.entity_id
_entity_poly.type
_entity_poly.pdbx_seq_one_letter_code
_entity_poly.pdbx_strand_id
1 'polypeptide(L)'
;GSTARLLFILKDLPEIEGVNSEQMNTNFSICTSMESLEKASDGVKYGKISDTPFIDFNLPTILNENFAINNQHILAASVQYAPYHLRNQIWDGKTKSILKRNTINVIENIIPNFSNLIESSHILSPKDIESEFGLKEGNLNHGEMTLDQFMFMRPTISSSQYTTPIKNLYICGGGTHPGGGLHGGNGYNAAKTILKKW
;
A
#
# COMPACT_ATOMS: atom_id res chain seq x y z
N GLY A 1 2.75 1.23 -10.43
CA GLY A 1 2.30 1.49 -9.06
C GLY A 1 2.69 2.86 -8.55
N SER A 2 1.99 3.34 -7.55
CA SER A 2 2.23 4.66 -6.94
C SER A 2 2.12 4.63 -5.40
N THR A 3 2.39 3.48 -4.79
CA THR A 3 2.33 3.31 -3.34
C THR A 3 3.70 2.89 -2.82
N ALA A 4 4.20 3.61 -1.81
CA ALA A 4 5.36 3.21 -1.03
C ALA A 4 4.93 2.66 0.33
N ARG A 5 5.79 1.88 0.98
CA ARG A 5 5.60 1.38 2.33
C ARG A 5 6.66 1.97 3.25
N LEU A 6 6.25 2.57 4.34
CA LEU A 6 7.13 3.08 5.36
C LEU A 6 6.82 2.40 6.70
N LEU A 7 7.85 1.85 7.32
CA LEU A 7 7.78 1.30 8.66
C LEU A 7 8.58 2.21 9.58
N PHE A 8 7.97 2.68 10.64
CA PHE A 8 8.62 3.44 11.69
C PHE A 8 8.68 2.60 12.96
N ILE A 9 9.86 2.43 13.51
CA ILE A 9 10.06 1.87 14.84
C ILE A 9 10.00 3.04 15.80
N LEU A 10 9.07 2.97 16.74
CA LEU A 10 8.78 4.02 17.72
C LEU A 10 9.26 3.60 19.11
N LYS A 11 9.79 4.56 19.86
CA LYS A 11 10.23 4.38 21.25
C LYS A 11 9.06 4.17 22.20
N ASP A 12 7.88 4.69 21.83
CA ASP A 12 6.66 4.64 22.64
C ASP A 12 5.44 4.66 21.73
N LEU A 13 4.27 4.35 22.29
CA LEU A 13 3.00 4.40 21.59
C LEU A 13 2.61 5.86 21.36
N PRO A 14 2.29 6.26 20.11
CA PRO A 14 1.87 7.62 19.85
C PRO A 14 0.48 7.91 20.42
N GLU A 15 0.27 9.12 20.93
CA GLU A 15 -1.04 9.62 21.31
C GLU A 15 -1.70 10.33 20.10
N ILE A 16 -2.95 9.98 19.82
CA ILE A 16 -3.76 10.61 18.77
C ILE A 16 -4.96 11.28 19.45
N GLU A 17 -5.08 12.59 19.27
CA GLU A 17 -6.16 13.35 19.89
C GLU A 17 -7.54 12.81 19.47
N GLY A 18 -8.40 12.59 20.48
CA GLY A 18 -9.76 12.08 20.24
C GLY A 18 -9.86 10.58 19.97
N VAL A 19 -8.74 9.84 20.03
CA VAL A 19 -8.69 8.39 19.79
C VAL A 19 -8.46 7.66 21.11
N ASN A 20 -9.34 6.73 21.47
CA ASN A 20 -9.18 5.89 22.65
C ASN A 20 -8.35 4.63 22.36
N SER A 21 -7.99 3.87 23.40
CA SER A 21 -7.14 2.66 23.27
C SER A 21 -7.76 1.55 22.38
N GLU A 22 -9.07 1.41 22.34
CA GLU A 22 -9.75 0.43 21.47
C GLU A 22 -9.65 0.86 19.99
N GLN A 23 -9.82 2.16 19.74
CA GLN A 23 -9.74 2.74 18.40
C GLN A 23 -8.31 2.74 17.85
N MET A 24 -7.28 2.75 18.72
CA MET A 24 -5.88 2.61 18.29
C MET A 24 -5.60 1.32 17.54
N ASN A 25 -6.47 0.32 17.67
CA ASN A 25 -6.41 -0.97 17.01
C ASN A 25 -7.05 -0.99 15.62
N THR A 26 -7.13 0.14 14.95
CA THR A 26 -7.76 0.29 13.64
C THR A 26 -6.77 0.77 12.58
N ASN A 27 -7.22 0.85 11.34
CA ASN A 27 -6.50 1.56 10.29
C ASN A 27 -6.91 3.03 10.31
N PHE A 28 -5.93 3.91 10.23
CA PHE A 28 -6.09 5.35 10.13
C PHE A 28 -5.82 5.81 8.71
N SER A 29 -6.67 6.72 8.21
CA SER A 29 -6.45 7.38 6.91
C SER A 29 -6.35 8.88 7.13
N ILE A 30 -5.26 9.49 6.65
CA ILE A 30 -5.05 10.94 6.73
C ILE A 30 -5.49 11.57 5.42
N CYS A 31 -6.70 12.12 5.42
CA CYS A 31 -7.25 12.86 4.30
C CYS A 31 -8.18 13.96 4.82
N THR A 32 -7.85 15.21 4.54
CA THR A 32 -8.62 16.37 5.06
C THR A 32 -9.78 16.75 4.17
N SER A 33 -9.71 16.48 2.86
CA SER A 33 -10.76 16.78 1.89
C SER A 33 -10.50 16.06 0.55
N MET A 34 -11.54 16.00 -0.31
CA MET A 34 -11.39 15.51 -1.69
C MET A 34 -10.39 16.36 -2.49
N GLU A 35 -10.36 17.67 -2.26
CA GLU A 35 -9.41 18.57 -2.91
C GLU A 35 -7.97 18.27 -2.50
N SER A 36 -7.72 17.94 -1.22
CA SER A 36 -6.39 17.55 -0.76
C SER A 36 -5.93 16.24 -1.40
N LEU A 37 -6.85 15.29 -1.58
CA LEU A 37 -6.58 14.02 -2.25
C LEU A 37 -6.24 14.22 -3.73
N GLU A 38 -6.99 15.08 -4.42
CA GLU A 38 -6.74 15.44 -5.82
C GLU A 38 -5.37 16.10 -5.99
N LYS A 39 -5.06 17.11 -5.16
CA LYS A 39 -3.74 17.77 -5.15
C LYS A 39 -2.60 16.77 -4.87
N ALA A 40 -2.79 15.85 -3.93
CA ALA A 40 -1.80 14.82 -3.63
C ALA A 40 -1.55 13.90 -4.85
N SER A 41 -2.59 13.60 -5.63
CA SER A 41 -2.51 12.73 -6.80
C SER A 41 -1.86 13.39 -8.02
N ASP A 42 -1.97 14.72 -8.15
CA ASP A 42 -1.47 15.44 -9.32
C ASP A 42 0.03 15.25 -9.57
N GLY A 43 0.82 15.15 -8.51
CA GLY A 43 2.25 14.90 -8.61
C GLY A 43 2.59 13.66 -9.43
N VAL A 44 1.79 12.61 -9.32
CA VAL A 44 2.03 11.32 -10.02
C VAL A 44 1.99 11.48 -11.54
N LYS A 45 1.07 12.29 -12.07
CA LYS A 45 0.95 12.57 -13.52
C LYS A 45 2.24 13.14 -14.10
N TYR A 46 3.02 13.83 -13.27
CA TYR A 46 4.27 14.47 -13.65
C TYR A 46 5.52 13.71 -13.15
N GLY A 47 5.35 12.52 -12.61
CA GLY A 47 6.44 11.72 -12.03
C GLY A 47 7.10 12.38 -10.82
N LYS A 48 6.33 13.08 -10.00
CA LYS A 48 6.80 13.76 -8.78
C LYS A 48 6.20 13.10 -7.54
N ILE A 49 6.98 13.03 -6.48
CA ILE A 49 6.50 12.64 -5.16
C ILE A 49 5.61 13.77 -4.64
N SER A 50 4.45 13.43 -4.08
CA SER A 50 3.58 14.41 -3.44
C SER A 50 4.24 15.02 -2.21
N ASP A 51 4.11 16.34 -2.04
CA ASP A 51 4.56 17.03 -0.83
C ASP A 51 3.60 16.77 0.35
N THR A 52 2.33 16.45 0.05
CA THR A 52 1.29 16.09 1.01
C THR A 52 0.63 14.78 0.60
N PRO A 53 1.34 13.64 0.74
CA PRO A 53 0.83 12.35 0.29
C PRO A 53 -0.41 11.95 1.09
N PHE A 54 -1.28 11.15 0.48
CA PHE A 54 -2.32 10.43 1.21
C PHE A 54 -1.68 9.24 1.95
N ILE A 55 -2.02 9.09 3.21
CA ILE A 55 -1.40 8.09 4.08
C ILE A 55 -2.48 7.27 4.77
N ASP A 56 -2.38 5.95 4.61
CA ASP A 56 -3.03 4.99 5.48
C ASP A 56 -1.99 4.39 6.41
N PHE A 57 -2.29 4.27 7.71
CA PHE A 57 -1.37 3.62 8.65
C PHE A 57 -2.10 2.82 9.71
N ASN A 58 -1.38 1.90 10.34
CA ASN A 58 -1.81 1.17 11.52
C ASN A 58 -0.63 0.91 12.47
N LEU A 59 -0.97 0.42 13.64
CA LEU A 59 -0.02 0.09 14.72
C LEU A 59 -0.11 -1.42 15.02
N PRO A 60 0.52 -2.29 14.21
CA PRO A 60 0.37 -3.74 14.32
C PRO A 60 0.82 -4.31 15.67
N THR A 61 1.67 -3.62 16.40
CA THR A 61 2.11 -4.02 17.75
C THR A 61 1.00 -3.93 18.81
N ILE A 62 -0.07 -3.19 18.57
CA ILE A 62 -1.24 -3.16 19.45
C ILE A 62 -2.07 -4.44 19.28
N LEU A 63 -2.18 -4.94 18.04
CA LEU A 63 -2.90 -6.17 17.73
C LEU A 63 -2.16 -7.42 18.20
N ASN A 64 -0.84 -7.39 18.12
CA ASN A 64 0.01 -8.52 18.44
C ASN A 64 1.31 -8.04 19.08
N GLU A 65 1.37 -8.18 20.40
CA GLU A 65 2.53 -7.82 21.21
C GLU A 65 3.82 -8.54 20.80
N ASN A 66 3.73 -9.69 20.12
CA ASN A 66 4.91 -10.39 19.60
C ASN A 66 5.66 -9.59 18.51
N PHE A 67 5.05 -8.57 17.94
CA PHE A 67 5.73 -7.63 17.05
C PHE A 67 6.48 -6.53 17.82
N ALA A 68 6.20 -6.35 19.10
CA ALA A 68 6.90 -5.41 19.97
C ALA A 68 8.18 -6.05 20.51
N ILE A 69 9.33 -5.42 20.23
CA ILE A 69 10.63 -5.82 20.80
C ILE A 69 11.07 -4.70 21.73
N ASN A 70 11.42 -5.02 22.97
CA ASN A 70 11.92 -4.05 23.96
C ASN A 70 10.98 -2.84 24.20
N ASN A 71 9.67 -3.04 24.27
CA ASN A 71 8.65 -2.00 24.37
C ASN A 71 8.62 -1.01 23.20
N GLN A 72 9.23 -1.36 22.07
CA GLN A 72 9.12 -0.57 20.85
C GLN A 72 7.79 -0.87 20.13
N HIS A 73 7.26 0.13 19.47
CA HIS A 73 6.06 0.00 18.65
C HIS A 73 6.38 0.16 17.17
N ILE A 74 5.52 -0.39 16.33
CA ILE A 74 5.64 -0.25 14.87
C ILE A 74 4.46 0.57 14.37
N LEU A 75 4.75 1.64 13.61
CA LEU A 75 3.76 2.28 12.76
C LEU A 75 4.05 1.87 11.32
N ALA A 76 3.09 1.19 10.72
CA ALA A 76 3.17 0.73 9.34
C ALA A 76 2.31 1.62 8.44
N ALA A 77 2.94 2.39 7.56
CA ALA A 77 2.27 3.34 6.67
C ALA A 77 2.30 2.89 5.21
N SER A 78 1.16 3.01 4.55
CA SER A 78 1.01 3.01 3.10
C SER A 78 0.97 4.46 2.63
N VAL A 79 1.97 4.88 1.91
CA VAL A 79 2.11 6.25 1.42
C VAL A 79 1.78 6.26 -0.07
N GLN A 80 0.66 6.86 -0.41
CA GLN A 80 0.18 6.92 -1.78
C GLN A 80 0.71 8.15 -2.50
N TYR A 81 0.67 8.06 -3.84
CA TYR A 81 1.21 9.09 -4.73
C TYR A 81 2.75 9.18 -4.68
N ALA A 82 3.39 8.00 -4.55
CA ALA A 82 4.82 7.80 -4.73
C ALA A 82 5.05 7.03 -6.06
N PRO A 83 5.17 7.70 -7.21
CA PRO A 83 5.15 7.04 -8.52
C PRO A 83 6.37 6.16 -8.74
N TYR A 84 6.19 5.01 -9.41
CA TYR A 84 7.29 4.12 -9.78
C TYR A 84 8.31 4.82 -10.69
N HIS A 85 7.82 5.54 -11.70
CA HIS A 85 8.64 6.33 -12.61
C HIS A 85 8.70 7.79 -12.14
N LEU A 86 9.86 8.20 -11.68
CA LEU A 86 10.14 9.58 -11.32
C LEU A 86 10.68 10.36 -12.52
N ARG A 87 10.23 11.59 -12.70
CA ARG A 87 10.75 12.50 -13.71
C ARG A 87 11.98 13.22 -13.18
N ASN A 88 13.11 13.09 -13.90
CA ASN A 88 14.37 13.74 -13.54
C ASN A 88 14.96 13.33 -12.16
N GLN A 89 14.53 12.22 -11.60
CA GLN A 89 14.99 11.66 -10.33
C GLN A 89 14.98 10.14 -10.39
N ILE A 90 15.67 9.51 -9.45
CA ILE A 90 15.66 8.06 -9.23
C ILE A 90 15.30 7.78 -7.78
N TRP A 91 14.84 6.58 -7.49
CA TRP A 91 14.60 6.10 -6.13
C TRP A 91 15.93 5.74 -5.45
N ASP A 92 16.67 6.77 -5.02
CA ASP A 92 17.87 6.67 -4.21
C ASP A 92 17.61 7.05 -2.75
N GLY A 93 18.65 7.04 -1.92
CA GLY A 93 18.56 7.41 -0.50
C GLY A 93 18.07 8.85 -0.29
N LYS A 94 18.42 9.78 -1.17
CA LYS A 94 17.99 11.19 -1.09
C LYS A 94 16.49 11.30 -1.36
N THR A 95 16.01 10.65 -2.40
CA THR A 95 14.61 10.67 -2.80
C THR A 95 13.72 9.97 -1.76
N LYS A 96 14.18 8.84 -1.21
CA LYS A 96 13.51 8.17 -0.09
C LYS A 96 13.43 9.06 1.17
N SER A 97 14.49 9.83 1.44
CA SER A 97 14.51 10.80 2.56
C SER A 97 13.50 11.93 2.36
N ILE A 98 13.29 12.39 1.14
CA ILE A 98 12.23 13.38 0.81
C ILE A 98 10.86 12.79 1.10
N LEU A 99 10.57 11.57 0.60
CA LEU A 99 9.30 10.90 0.87
C LEU A 99 9.05 10.72 2.36
N LYS A 100 10.08 10.25 3.10
CA LYS A 100 10.00 10.09 4.56
C LYS A 100 9.65 11.40 5.26
N ARG A 101 10.35 12.48 4.93
CA ARG A 101 10.10 13.80 5.51
C ARG A 101 8.67 14.27 5.24
N ASN A 102 8.20 14.16 3.99
CA ASN A 102 6.84 14.54 3.62
C ASN A 102 5.80 13.70 4.38
N THR A 103 6.05 12.40 4.54
CA THR A 103 5.20 11.50 5.32
C THR A 103 5.16 11.91 6.79
N ILE A 104 6.31 12.19 7.41
CA ILE A 104 6.37 12.63 8.82
C ILE A 104 5.60 13.93 8.99
N ASN A 105 5.78 14.92 8.12
CA ASN A 105 5.08 16.20 8.18
C ASN A 105 3.55 16.03 8.15
N VAL A 106 3.05 15.10 7.33
CA VAL A 106 1.61 14.82 7.27
C VAL A 106 1.12 14.12 8.54
N ILE A 107 1.89 13.16 9.08
CA ILE A 107 1.54 12.45 10.31
C ILE A 107 1.56 13.41 11.52
N GLU A 108 2.48 14.36 11.57
CA GLU A 108 2.59 15.33 12.66
C GLU A 108 1.37 16.27 12.80
N ASN A 109 0.52 16.38 11.76
CA ASN A 109 -0.75 17.09 11.87
C ASN A 109 -1.77 16.40 12.81
N ILE A 110 -1.63 15.09 13.04
CA ILE A 110 -2.52 14.31 13.89
C ILE A 110 -1.82 13.65 15.09
N ILE A 111 -0.49 13.50 15.01
CA ILE A 111 0.37 12.97 16.07
C ILE A 111 1.45 14.03 16.35
N PRO A 112 1.21 14.99 17.25
CA PRO A 112 2.19 16.02 17.56
C PRO A 112 3.52 15.42 18.03
N ASN A 113 4.64 15.96 17.54
CA ASN A 113 6.00 15.50 17.86
C ASN A 113 6.30 14.06 17.44
N PHE A 114 5.62 13.53 16.42
CA PHE A 114 5.82 12.17 15.91
C PHE A 114 7.30 11.89 15.58
N SER A 115 8.00 12.85 15.02
CA SER A 115 9.44 12.73 14.69
C SER A 115 10.30 12.36 15.91
N ASN A 116 9.95 12.83 17.11
CA ASN A 116 10.69 12.54 18.35
C ASN A 116 10.49 11.08 18.83
N LEU A 117 9.40 10.44 18.43
CA LEU A 117 9.11 9.05 18.74
C LEU A 117 9.90 8.08 17.85
N ILE A 118 10.35 8.53 16.68
CA ILE A 118 11.01 7.66 15.71
C ILE A 118 12.40 7.29 16.17
N GLU A 119 12.65 6.00 16.37
CA GLU A 119 13.98 5.45 16.61
C GLU A 119 14.67 5.07 15.31
N SER A 120 13.96 4.38 14.44
CA SER A 120 14.44 3.99 13.10
C SER A 120 13.30 3.92 12.09
N SER A 121 13.64 3.83 10.82
CA SER A 121 12.63 3.71 9.77
C SER A 121 13.15 2.90 8.60
N HIS A 122 12.25 2.11 8.00
CA HIS A 122 12.50 1.36 6.78
C HIS A 122 11.54 1.86 5.68
N ILE A 123 12.07 2.10 4.48
CA ILE A 123 11.34 2.70 3.37
C ILE A 123 11.44 1.78 2.16
N LEU A 124 10.31 1.29 1.72
CA LEU A 124 10.16 0.54 0.48
C LEU A 124 9.48 1.42 -0.56
N SER A 125 10.27 1.93 -1.50
CA SER A 125 9.75 2.59 -2.69
C SER A 125 9.05 1.58 -3.61
N PRO A 126 8.26 2.01 -4.60
CA PRO A 126 7.70 1.09 -5.58
C PRO A 126 8.75 0.23 -6.30
N LYS A 127 9.97 0.75 -6.49
CA LYS A 127 11.09 -0.03 -7.05
C LYS A 127 11.62 -1.10 -6.11
N ASP A 128 11.68 -0.80 -4.82
CA ASP A 128 12.08 -1.81 -3.83
C ASP A 128 11.01 -2.91 -3.73
N ILE A 129 9.74 -2.54 -3.76
CA ILE A 129 8.63 -3.50 -3.76
C ILE A 129 8.70 -4.43 -4.97
N GLU A 130 9.03 -3.91 -6.14
CA GLU A 130 9.24 -4.78 -7.31
C GLU A 130 10.46 -5.68 -7.13
N SER A 131 11.60 -5.14 -6.70
CA SER A 131 12.84 -5.91 -6.59
C SER A 131 12.82 -6.97 -5.50
N GLU A 132 12.15 -6.70 -4.36
CA GLU A 132 12.11 -7.59 -3.21
C GLU A 132 10.98 -8.62 -3.31
N PHE A 133 9.82 -8.22 -3.83
CA PHE A 133 8.61 -9.06 -3.85
C PHE A 133 8.16 -9.50 -5.24
N GLY A 134 8.85 -9.08 -6.30
CA GLY A 134 8.49 -9.42 -7.68
C GLY A 134 7.17 -8.80 -8.16
N LEU A 135 6.65 -7.80 -7.45
CA LEU A 135 5.40 -7.13 -7.82
C LEU A 135 5.68 -6.09 -8.92
N LYS A 136 5.24 -6.37 -10.13
CA LYS A 136 5.50 -5.54 -11.31
C LYS A 136 5.19 -4.07 -11.04
N GLU A 137 6.19 -3.21 -11.27
CA GLU A 137 6.15 -1.77 -11.01
C GLU A 137 5.73 -1.40 -9.57
N GLY A 138 5.99 -2.29 -8.61
CA GLY A 138 5.62 -2.09 -7.20
C GLY A 138 4.12 -2.03 -6.95
N ASN A 139 3.31 -2.63 -7.83
CA ASN A 139 1.86 -2.59 -7.69
C ASN A 139 1.38 -3.68 -6.73
N LEU A 140 0.90 -3.27 -5.55
CA LEU A 140 0.42 -4.16 -4.49
C LEU A 140 -0.81 -5.00 -4.88
N ASN A 141 -1.51 -4.63 -5.94
CA ASN A 141 -2.70 -5.33 -6.44
C ASN A 141 -2.41 -6.26 -7.64
N HIS A 142 -1.15 -6.64 -7.85
CA HIS A 142 -0.74 -7.48 -8.98
C HIS A 142 -1.10 -6.90 -10.36
N GLY A 143 -0.87 -5.64 -10.56
CA GLY A 143 -1.19 -4.87 -11.74
C GLY A 143 -2.17 -3.74 -11.46
N GLU A 144 -2.09 -2.71 -12.25
CA GLU A 144 -2.88 -1.50 -12.07
C GLU A 144 -4.36 -1.77 -12.44
N MET A 145 -5.28 -1.15 -11.70
CA MET A 145 -6.72 -1.28 -11.97
C MET A 145 -7.16 -0.22 -12.99
N THR A 146 -6.58 -0.30 -14.18
CA THR A 146 -6.96 0.50 -15.35
C THR A 146 -8.20 -0.10 -16.03
N LEU A 147 -8.85 0.64 -16.94
CA LEU A 147 -10.08 0.19 -17.60
C LEU A 147 -9.89 -1.11 -18.38
N ASP A 148 -8.71 -1.34 -18.96
CA ASP A 148 -8.32 -2.55 -19.66
C ASP A 148 -7.97 -3.72 -18.72
N GLN A 149 -7.97 -3.50 -17.41
CA GLN A 149 -7.77 -4.49 -16.36
C GLN A 149 -8.99 -4.61 -15.44
N PHE A 150 -10.16 -4.19 -15.91
CA PHE A 150 -11.38 -4.21 -15.12
C PHE A 150 -12.32 -5.34 -15.56
N MET A 151 -13.09 -5.92 -14.62
CA MET A 151 -14.06 -6.98 -14.86
C MET A 151 -13.49 -8.17 -15.66
N PHE A 152 -14.07 -8.46 -16.82
CA PHE A 152 -13.73 -9.60 -17.69
C PHE A 152 -12.44 -9.39 -18.51
N MET A 153 -11.77 -8.29 -18.37
CA MET A 153 -10.51 -8.02 -19.06
C MET A 153 -9.26 -8.44 -18.25
N ARG A 154 -9.43 -8.80 -16.98
CA ARG A 154 -8.32 -9.12 -16.08
C ARG A 154 -8.13 -10.65 -15.94
N PRO A 155 -6.91 -11.21 -16.05
CA PRO A 155 -5.65 -10.56 -16.48
C PRO A 155 -5.59 -10.30 -17.98
N THR A 156 -6.25 -11.09 -18.78
CA THR A 156 -6.46 -10.98 -20.22
C THR A 156 -7.85 -11.52 -20.57
N ILE A 157 -8.42 -11.11 -21.67
CA ILE A 157 -9.76 -11.56 -22.12
C ILE A 157 -9.84 -13.09 -22.19
N SER A 158 -8.79 -13.75 -22.70
CA SER A 158 -8.74 -15.21 -22.84
C SER A 158 -8.65 -15.98 -21.52
N SER A 159 -8.18 -15.33 -20.46
CA SER A 159 -7.99 -15.95 -19.13
C SER A 159 -8.89 -15.35 -18.04
N SER A 160 -9.80 -14.47 -18.40
CA SER A 160 -10.71 -13.78 -17.47
C SER A 160 -11.67 -14.72 -16.72
N GLN A 161 -11.92 -15.92 -17.27
CA GLN A 161 -12.74 -16.96 -16.65
C GLN A 161 -11.91 -17.97 -15.85
N TYR A 162 -10.76 -17.55 -15.31
CA TYR A 162 -9.85 -18.36 -14.47
C TYR A 162 -9.19 -19.55 -15.17
N THR A 163 -9.41 -19.73 -16.48
CA THR A 163 -8.78 -20.79 -17.28
C THR A 163 -7.55 -20.26 -17.98
N THR A 164 -6.65 -21.16 -18.37
CA THR A 164 -5.50 -20.84 -19.21
C THR A 164 -5.55 -21.62 -20.51
N PRO A 165 -4.72 -21.28 -21.51
CA PRO A 165 -4.57 -22.09 -22.71
C PRO A 165 -4.05 -23.52 -22.44
N ILE A 166 -3.45 -23.74 -21.28
CA ILE A 166 -2.94 -25.06 -20.88
C ILE A 166 -4.09 -25.84 -20.23
N LYS A 167 -4.35 -27.03 -20.75
CA LYS A 167 -5.41 -27.92 -20.24
C LYS A 167 -5.19 -28.22 -18.75
N ASN A 168 -6.25 -28.09 -17.96
CA ASN A 168 -6.28 -28.35 -16.52
C ASN A 168 -5.41 -27.37 -15.67
N LEU A 169 -4.88 -26.30 -16.26
CA LEU A 169 -4.23 -25.23 -15.53
C LEU A 169 -5.19 -24.05 -15.36
N TYR A 170 -5.39 -23.63 -14.11
CA TYR A 170 -6.27 -22.53 -13.74
C TYR A 170 -5.48 -21.46 -13.00
N ILE A 171 -5.98 -20.24 -13.01
CA ILE A 171 -5.40 -19.09 -12.31
C ILE A 171 -6.40 -18.52 -11.31
N CYS A 172 -5.88 -18.06 -10.16
CA CYS A 172 -6.64 -17.30 -9.17
C CYS A 172 -5.71 -16.33 -8.44
N GLY A 173 -6.27 -15.52 -7.56
CA GLY A 173 -5.48 -14.54 -6.79
C GLY A 173 -5.64 -13.11 -7.31
N GLY A 174 -4.91 -12.16 -6.74
CA GLY A 174 -5.08 -10.72 -6.99
C GLY A 174 -4.93 -10.27 -8.44
N GLY A 175 -4.25 -11.08 -9.28
CA GLY A 175 -4.13 -10.85 -10.70
C GLY A 175 -5.38 -11.18 -11.54
N THR A 176 -6.41 -11.82 -10.94
CA THR A 176 -7.68 -12.15 -11.62
C THR A 176 -8.82 -11.26 -11.13
N HIS A 177 -9.98 -11.29 -11.79
CA HIS A 177 -11.18 -10.61 -11.29
C HIS A 177 -11.62 -11.22 -9.92
N PRO A 178 -12.07 -10.45 -8.93
CA PRO A 178 -12.30 -8.99 -8.93
C PRO A 178 -11.06 -8.13 -8.61
N GLY A 179 -9.87 -8.67 -8.52
CA GLY A 179 -8.65 -7.93 -8.23
C GLY A 179 -8.05 -8.26 -6.87
N GLY A 180 -7.14 -7.40 -6.39
CA GLY A 180 -6.51 -7.55 -5.08
C GLY A 180 -7.45 -7.30 -3.90
N GLY A 181 -7.02 -7.67 -2.71
CA GLY A 181 -7.75 -7.56 -1.47
C GLY A 181 -7.98 -8.92 -0.78
N LEU A 182 -8.34 -8.90 0.51
CA LEU A 182 -8.54 -10.09 1.33
C LEU A 182 -10.02 -10.51 1.39
N HIS A 183 -10.67 -10.61 0.24
CA HIS A 183 -12.11 -10.96 0.14
C HIS A 183 -12.39 -12.38 -0.31
N GLY A 184 -11.38 -13.16 -0.71
CA GLY A 184 -11.51 -14.54 -1.17
C GLY A 184 -12.25 -14.73 -2.51
N GLY A 185 -12.75 -13.68 -3.13
CA GLY A 185 -13.58 -13.72 -4.33
C GLY A 185 -12.93 -14.38 -5.53
N ASN A 186 -11.62 -14.14 -5.73
CA ASN A 186 -10.84 -14.76 -6.80
C ASN A 186 -10.80 -16.29 -6.68
N GLY A 187 -10.49 -16.80 -5.48
CA GLY A 187 -10.47 -18.24 -5.19
C GLY A 187 -11.84 -18.88 -5.34
N TYR A 188 -12.88 -18.23 -4.81
CA TYR A 188 -14.26 -18.71 -4.93
C TYR A 188 -14.72 -18.84 -6.38
N ASN A 189 -14.46 -17.82 -7.19
CA ASN A 189 -14.84 -17.83 -8.61
C ASN A 189 -14.05 -18.87 -9.41
N ALA A 190 -12.74 -19.00 -9.14
CA ALA A 190 -11.91 -20.02 -9.75
C ALA A 190 -12.42 -21.45 -9.41
N ALA A 191 -12.71 -21.71 -8.14
CA ALA A 191 -13.26 -22.98 -7.70
C ALA A 191 -14.60 -23.30 -8.38
N LYS A 192 -15.50 -22.33 -8.48
CA LYS A 192 -16.77 -22.49 -9.23
C LYS A 192 -16.53 -22.84 -10.71
N THR A 193 -15.56 -22.22 -11.34
CA THR A 193 -15.22 -22.49 -12.74
C THR A 193 -14.68 -23.91 -12.92
N ILE A 194 -13.85 -24.37 -12.00
CA ILE A 194 -13.30 -25.74 -12.00
C ILE A 194 -14.45 -26.74 -11.83
N LEU A 195 -15.27 -26.59 -10.79
CA LEU A 195 -16.36 -27.50 -10.47
C LEU A 195 -17.45 -27.60 -11.57
N LYS A 196 -17.63 -26.56 -12.37
CA LYS A 196 -18.56 -26.59 -13.52
C LYS A 196 -18.03 -27.40 -14.71
N LYS A 197 -16.74 -27.67 -14.76
CA LYS A 197 -16.08 -28.41 -15.85
C LYS A 197 -15.84 -29.89 -15.50
N TRP A 198 -16.11 -30.25 -14.26
CA TRP A 198 -16.14 -31.63 -13.76
C TRP A 198 -17.59 -32.11 -13.57
#